data_e67088a2ddcc970a775704916f3fbf5a
#
_entry.id   e67088a2ddcc970a775704916f3fbf5a
#
_cell.length_a   1.000
_cell.length_b   1.000
_cell.length_c   1.000
_cell.angle_alpha   90.00
_cell.angle_beta   90.00
_cell.angle_gamma   90.00
#
_symmetry.space_group_name_H-M   'P 1'
#
loop_
_entity.id
_entity.type
_entity.pdbx_description
1 polymer ?
#
loop_
_entity_poly.entity_id
_entity_poly.type
_entity_poly.pdbx_seq_one_letter_code
_entity_poly.pdbx_strand_id
1 'polypeptide(L)'
;MRATFYGDVDPATAEAAIALLTPDAPVGISAGVTALTADGWGSIPRTYVVCTGDATIPPALQRKFIADADAAFPANPTVVRELEASHSPFLSMPDQVAGIVLDVFS
;
A
#
# COMPACT_ATOMS: atom_id res chain seq x y z
N MET A 1 -14.11 5.32 -10.01
CA MET A 1 -13.60 5.07 -8.64
C MET A 1 -13.60 3.58 -8.29
N ARG A 2 -14.73 2.87 -8.45
CA ARG A 2 -14.81 1.44 -8.08
C ARG A 2 -13.77 0.57 -8.80
N ALA A 3 -13.65 0.66 -10.12
CA ALA A 3 -12.68 -0.12 -10.90
C ALA A 3 -11.22 0.21 -10.55
N THR A 4 -10.94 1.46 -10.18
CA THR A 4 -9.59 1.92 -9.87
C THR A 4 -9.11 1.46 -8.50
N PHE A 5 -9.94 1.63 -7.46
CA PHE A 5 -9.55 1.36 -6.07
C PHE A 5 -10.08 0.01 -5.55
N TYR A 6 -11.18 -0.49 -6.11
CA TYR A 6 -11.91 -1.64 -5.61
C TYR A 6 -12.23 -2.65 -6.72
N GLY A 7 -11.30 -2.84 -7.66
CA GLY A 7 -11.54 -3.62 -8.88
C GLY A 7 -11.89 -5.09 -8.66
N ASP A 8 -11.38 -5.71 -7.59
CA ASP A 8 -11.65 -7.09 -7.21
C ASP A 8 -12.54 -7.24 -5.96
N VAL A 9 -13.13 -6.13 -5.50
CA VAL A 9 -14.06 -6.11 -4.35
C VAL A 9 -15.48 -6.34 -4.86
N ASP A 10 -16.29 -7.10 -4.11
CA ASP A 10 -17.70 -7.28 -4.48
C ASP A 10 -18.42 -5.94 -4.52
N PRO A 11 -19.42 -5.75 -5.41
CA PRO A 11 -20.04 -4.46 -5.63
C PRO A 11 -20.67 -3.82 -4.38
N ALA A 12 -21.33 -4.61 -3.54
CA ALA A 12 -21.99 -4.09 -2.34
C ALA A 12 -20.98 -3.56 -1.31
N THR A 13 -19.90 -4.30 -1.10
CA THR A 13 -18.80 -3.88 -0.21
C THR A 13 -18.09 -2.64 -0.75
N ALA A 14 -17.84 -2.58 -2.07
CA ALA A 14 -17.23 -1.42 -2.70
C ALA A 14 -18.09 -0.16 -2.56
N GLU A 15 -19.39 -0.27 -2.79
CA GLU A 15 -20.33 0.88 -2.61
C GLU A 15 -20.37 1.35 -1.17
N ALA A 16 -20.40 0.43 -0.20
CA ALA A 16 -20.36 0.78 1.22
C ALA A 16 -19.07 1.50 1.61
N ALA A 17 -17.92 1.04 1.10
CA ALA A 17 -16.63 1.68 1.33
C ALA A 17 -16.58 3.09 0.71
N ILE A 18 -17.05 3.25 -0.53
CA ILE A 18 -17.11 4.55 -1.21
C ILE A 18 -17.98 5.53 -0.44
N ALA A 19 -19.11 5.08 0.11
CA ALA A 19 -20.02 5.92 0.88
C ALA A 19 -19.40 6.50 2.17
N LEU A 20 -18.32 5.90 2.67
CA LEU A 20 -17.58 6.38 3.84
C LEU A 20 -16.51 7.43 3.49
N LEU A 21 -16.20 7.61 2.22
CA LEU A 21 -15.18 8.58 1.79
C LEU A 21 -15.72 10.01 1.89
N THR A 22 -14.84 10.95 2.21
CA THR A 22 -15.11 12.39 2.17
C THR A 22 -14.24 13.07 1.12
N PRO A 23 -14.69 14.19 0.50
CA PRO A 23 -13.92 14.89 -0.51
C PRO A 23 -12.82 15.78 0.08
N ASP A 24 -12.77 15.95 1.39
CA ASP A 24 -11.91 16.93 2.05
C ASP A 24 -10.54 16.35 2.36
N ALA A 25 -9.48 17.02 1.92
CA ALA A 25 -8.11 16.70 2.26
C ALA A 25 -7.27 17.98 2.37
N PRO A 26 -6.31 18.06 3.33
CA PRO A 26 -5.40 19.20 3.39
C PRO A 26 -4.52 19.29 2.13
N VAL A 27 -4.38 20.49 1.58
CA VAL A 27 -3.54 20.73 0.39
C VAL A 27 -2.09 20.30 0.62
N GLY A 28 -1.58 20.47 1.84
CA GLY A 28 -0.22 20.08 2.21
C GLY A 28 0.11 18.60 2.04
N ILE A 29 -0.89 17.71 2.01
CA ILE A 29 -0.66 16.27 1.79
C ILE A 29 -0.03 16.02 0.42
N SER A 30 -0.50 16.70 -0.63
CA SER A 30 0.00 16.50 -1.99
C SER A 30 1.04 17.53 -2.42
N ALA A 31 1.11 18.70 -1.76
CA ALA A 31 2.04 19.78 -2.10
C ALA A 31 3.26 19.85 -1.17
N GLY A 32 3.22 19.18 -0.02
CA GLY A 32 4.31 19.19 0.95
C GLY A 32 5.43 18.21 0.59
N VAL A 33 6.62 18.49 1.13
CA VAL A 33 7.80 17.61 1.02
C VAL A 33 8.17 17.16 2.42
N THR A 34 8.36 15.83 2.59
CA THR A 34 8.80 15.24 3.86
C THR A 34 10.18 14.62 3.66
N ALA A 35 11.14 15.04 4.49
CA ALA A 35 12.47 14.44 4.50
C ALA A 35 12.45 13.14 5.34
N LEU A 36 12.90 12.05 4.76
CA LEU A 36 13.08 10.77 5.44
C LEU A 36 14.53 10.67 5.92
N THR A 37 14.75 10.16 7.12
CA THR A 37 16.08 10.00 7.70
C THR A 37 16.41 8.53 7.98
N ALA A 38 17.71 8.21 8.04
CA ALA A 38 18.17 6.85 8.36
C ALA A 38 17.77 6.43 9.79
N ASP A 39 17.83 7.37 10.75
CA ASP A 39 17.47 7.10 12.15
C ASP A 39 15.97 7.16 12.41
N GLY A 40 15.20 7.77 11.50
CA GLY A 40 13.74 7.82 11.56
C GLY A 40 13.10 6.70 10.73
N TRP A 41 12.42 7.08 9.67
CA TRP A 41 11.71 6.12 8.79
C TRP A 41 12.61 5.00 8.27
N GLY A 42 13.86 5.31 7.93
CA GLY A 42 14.83 4.34 7.41
C GLY A 42 15.25 3.25 8.41
N SER A 43 15.06 3.46 9.71
CA SER A 43 15.40 2.48 10.75
C SER A 43 14.27 1.47 11.01
N ILE A 44 13.06 1.75 10.57
CA ILE A 44 11.89 0.92 10.86
C ILE A 44 11.82 -0.25 9.85
N PRO A 45 11.77 -1.50 10.31
CA PRO A 45 11.59 -2.64 9.42
C PRO A 45 10.32 -2.49 8.57
N ARG A 46 10.43 -2.74 7.27
CA ARG A 46 9.36 -2.53 6.31
C ARG A 46 8.96 -3.81 5.63
N THR A 47 7.68 -4.01 5.48
CA THR A 47 7.11 -5.01 4.58
C THR A 47 6.21 -4.29 3.56
N TYR A 48 6.45 -4.52 2.28
CA TYR A 48 5.62 -3.99 1.20
C TYR A 48 4.81 -5.13 0.58
N VAL A 49 3.51 -4.97 0.53
CA VAL A 49 2.63 -5.91 -0.16
C VAL A 49 2.38 -5.41 -1.58
N VAL A 50 2.98 -6.06 -2.55
CA VAL A 50 2.77 -5.76 -3.97
C VAL A 50 1.42 -6.34 -4.39
N CYS A 51 0.51 -5.48 -4.82
CA CYS A 51 -0.77 -5.86 -5.38
C CYS A 51 -0.64 -5.95 -6.90
N THR A 52 -0.64 -7.17 -7.44
CA THR A 52 -0.31 -7.40 -8.85
C THR A 52 -1.39 -6.96 -9.83
N GLY A 53 -2.63 -6.78 -9.36
CA GLY A 53 -3.77 -6.28 -10.13
C GLY A 53 -4.14 -4.82 -9.85
N ASP A 54 -3.25 -4.06 -9.19
CA ASP A 54 -3.52 -2.67 -8.84
C ASP A 54 -3.52 -1.78 -10.08
N ALA A 55 -4.66 -1.11 -10.32
CA ALA A 55 -4.84 -0.18 -11.44
C ALA A 55 -4.54 1.29 -11.04
N THR A 56 -4.40 1.58 -9.76
CA THR A 56 -4.07 2.91 -9.24
C THR A 56 -2.56 3.11 -9.17
N ILE A 57 -1.87 2.16 -8.55
CA ILE A 57 -0.41 2.12 -8.47
C ILE A 57 0.06 0.84 -9.16
N PRO A 58 0.37 0.89 -10.46
CA PRO A 58 0.76 -0.31 -11.21
C PRO A 58 1.95 -1.03 -10.56
N PRO A 59 2.05 -2.36 -10.70
CA PRO A 59 3.14 -3.15 -10.09
C PRO A 59 4.55 -2.62 -10.38
N ALA A 60 4.79 -2.12 -11.58
CA ALA A 60 6.09 -1.54 -11.94
C ALA A 60 6.45 -0.31 -11.08
N LEU A 61 5.45 0.53 -10.76
CA LEU A 61 5.64 1.69 -9.90
C LEU A 61 5.82 1.27 -8.43
N GLN A 62 5.08 0.26 -7.97
CA GLN A 62 5.27 -0.31 -6.63
C GLN A 62 6.70 -0.82 -6.44
N ARG A 63 7.22 -1.54 -7.43
CA ARG A 63 8.60 -2.05 -7.40
C ARG A 63 9.63 -0.93 -7.46
N LYS A 64 9.33 0.16 -8.16
CA LYS A 64 10.19 1.35 -8.15
C LYS A 64 10.25 1.96 -6.75
N PHE A 65 9.12 2.09 -6.06
CA PHE A 65 9.10 2.58 -4.68
C PHE A 65 9.97 1.73 -3.74
N ILE A 66 9.89 0.41 -3.88
CA ILE A 66 10.72 -0.53 -3.10
C ILE A 66 12.19 -0.32 -3.41
N ALA A 67 12.55 -0.26 -4.69
CA ALA A 67 13.94 -0.06 -5.12
C ALA A 67 14.52 1.27 -4.65
N ASP A 68 13.74 2.36 -4.74
CA ASP A 68 14.16 3.68 -4.28
C ASP A 68 14.36 3.71 -2.76
N ALA A 69 13.47 3.09 -2.00
CA ALA A 69 13.59 2.99 -0.54
C ALA A 69 14.83 2.17 -0.13
N ASP A 70 15.05 1.04 -0.79
CA ASP A 70 16.20 0.17 -0.49
C ASP A 70 17.53 0.80 -0.90
N ALA A 71 17.54 1.58 -1.98
CA ALA A 71 18.72 2.35 -2.38
C ALA A 71 19.04 3.47 -1.39
N ALA A 72 18.01 4.14 -0.86
CA ALA A 72 18.18 5.20 0.15
C ALA A 72 18.59 4.66 1.52
N PHE A 73 18.10 3.47 1.90
CA PHE A 73 18.33 2.87 3.22
C PHE A 73 18.76 1.40 3.09
N PRO A 74 19.95 1.14 2.52
CA PRO A 74 20.40 -0.23 2.18
C PRO A 74 20.65 -1.13 3.40
N ALA A 75 20.84 -0.54 4.58
CA ALA A 75 21.02 -1.31 5.83
C ALA A 75 19.71 -1.93 6.33
N ASN A 76 18.56 -1.52 5.80
CA ASN A 76 17.24 -1.97 6.22
C ASN A 76 16.36 -2.25 4.97
N PRO A 77 16.63 -3.34 4.24
CA PRO A 77 15.92 -3.65 3.01
C PRO A 77 14.45 -4.00 3.26
N THR A 78 13.63 -3.70 2.29
CA THR A 78 12.19 -3.97 2.33
C THR A 78 11.92 -5.47 2.15
N VAL A 79 11.12 -6.05 3.04
CA VAL A 79 10.55 -7.38 2.84
C VAL A 79 9.38 -7.25 1.86
N VAL A 80 9.35 -8.07 0.82
CA VAL A 80 8.32 -8.02 -0.22
C VAL A 80 7.40 -9.22 -0.11
N ARG A 81 6.10 -8.97 -0.11
CA ARG A 81 5.05 -9.98 -0.22
C ARG A 81 4.20 -9.64 -1.44
N GLU A 82 3.56 -10.62 -2.05
CA GLU A 82 2.70 -10.38 -3.21
C GLU A 82 1.29 -10.91 -2.97
N LEU A 83 0.29 -10.16 -3.45
CA LEU A 83 -1.10 -10.60 -3.53
C LEU A 83 -1.63 -10.35 -4.93
N GLU A 84 -2.37 -11.30 -5.47
CA GLU A 84 -3.14 -11.12 -6.71
C GLU A 84 -4.42 -10.34 -6.41
N ALA A 85 -4.25 -9.07 -6.04
CA ALA A 85 -5.32 -8.19 -5.61
C ALA A 85 -5.26 -6.86 -6.35
N SER A 86 -6.37 -6.14 -6.34
CA SER A 86 -6.42 -4.74 -6.74
C SER A 86 -5.91 -3.82 -5.62
N HIS A 87 -6.22 -2.53 -5.68
CA HIS A 87 -5.71 -1.52 -4.78
C HIS A 87 -6.13 -1.68 -3.30
N SER A 88 -7.18 -2.42 -3.02
CA SER A 88 -7.76 -2.53 -1.68
C SER A 88 -7.87 -3.98 -1.19
N PRO A 89 -6.73 -4.69 -1.00
CA PRO A 89 -6.73 -6.10 -0.61
C PRO A 89 -7.33 -6.34 0.78
N PHE A 90 -7.32 -5.35 1.65
CA PHE A 90 -7.96 -5.43 2.97
C PHE A 90 -9.49 -5.61 2.88
N LEU A 91 -10.09 -5.28 1.74
CA LEU A 91 -11.52 -5.51 1.47
C LEU A 91 -11.77 -6.79 0.67
N SER A 92 -10.92 -7.08 -0.33
CA SER A 92 -11.11 -8.24 -1.21
C SER A 92 -10.47 -9.53 -0.67
N MET A 93 -9.39 -9.41 0.08
CA MET A 93 -8.59 -10.53 0.61
C MET A 93 -8.20 -10.29 2.09
N PRO A 94 -9.17 -10.04 2.99
CA PRO A 94 -8.88 -9.65 4.37
C PRO A 94 -8.08 -10.71 5.14
N ASP A 95 -8.34 -11.99 4.92
CA ASP A 95 -7.64 -13.07 5.62
C ASP A 95 -6.16 -13.14 5.22
N GLN A 96 -5.86 -12.96 3.94
CA GLN A 96 -4.48 -12.94 3.44
C GLN A 96 -3.73 -11.71 3.97
N VAL A 97 -4.36 -10.55 3.99
CA VAL A 97 -3.76 -9.35 4.58
C VAL A 97 -3.51 -9.54 6.07
N ALA A 98 -4.47 -10.07 6.81
CA ALA A 98 -4.31 -10.39 8.23
C ALA A 98 -3.16 -11.37 8.47
N GLY A 99 -3.03 -12.40 7.64
CA GLY A 99 -1.92 -13.35 7.70
C GLY A 99 -0.55 -12.68 7.53
N ILE A 100 -0.42 -11.78 6.56
CA ILE A 100 0.82 -11.03 6.34
C ILE A 100 1.14 -10.13 7.55
N VAL A 101 0.14 -9.45 8.10
CA VAL A 101 0.33 -8.59 9.29
C VAL A 101 0.80 -9.41 10.49
N LEU A 102 0.20 -10.57 10.71
CA LEU A 102 0.60 -11.47 11.80
C LEU A 102 2.03 -12.00 11.63
N ASP A 103 2.45 -12.30 10.40
CA ASP A 103 3.81 -12.77 10.10
C ASP A 103 4.88 -11.72 10.48
N VAL A 104 4.56 -10.42 10.40
CA VAL A 104 5.48 -9.34 10.78
C VAL A 104 5.82 -9.38 12.28
N PHE A 105 4.91 -9.91 13.11
CA PHE A 105 5.08 -9.99 14.57
C PHE A 105 5.55 -11.38 15.06
N SER A 106 5.88 -12.25 14.16
CA SER A 106 6.30 -13.63 14.49
C SER A 106 7.79 -13.78 14.77
#